data_184a93682b39c6fe9efcce01a6314955
#
_entry.id   184a93682b39c6fe9efcce01a6314955
#
_cell.length_a   1.000
_cell.length_b   1.000
_cell.length_c   1.000
_cell.angle_alpha   90.00
_cell.angle_beta   90.00
_cell.angle_gamma   90.00
#
_symmetry.space_group_name_H-M   'P 1'
#
loop_
_entity.id
_entity.type
_entity.pdbx_description
1 polymer ?
#
loop_
_entity_poly.entity_id
_entity_poly.type
_entity_poly.pdbx_seq_one_letter_code
_entity_poly.pdbx_strand_id
1 'polypeptide(L)'
;PGMKWKKVGDIMLIGEYHHNIDEKGRLIIPSKFREDIGNEFVVTRGLDGCLFVYAMKEWNAIVSKLRTLPFTKKDARTFNRFFMSSASTLEFDKQGRINIPSSLINYAGLQKECTIIGVNDRLEIWATDKFNSLIEDNLSAISDVAENLFEGYDIDA
;
A
#
# COMPACT_ATOMS: atom_id res chain seq x y z
N PRO A 1 -28.50 11.12 7.09
CA PRO A 1 -27.93 10.24 6.15
C PRO A 1 -26.46 10.18 6.36
N GLY A 2 -25.95 9.00 6.44
CA GLY A 2 -24.54 8.80 6.49
C GLY A 2 -23.88 9.27 5.18
N MET A 3 -22.62 9.57 5.27
CA MET A 3 -21.84 9.85 4.08
C MET A 3 -21.82 8.61 3.19
N LYS A 4 -22.28 8.78 1.95
CA LYS A 4 -22.31 7.68 1.00
C LYS A 4 -21.16 7.77 0.01
N TRP A 5 -20.01 8.03 0.54
CA TRP A 5 -18.80 8.16 -0.23
C TRP A 5 -18.09 6.82 -0.47
N LYS A 6 -18.60 5.74 0.16
CA LYS A 6 -18.15 4.38 -0.09
C LYS A 6 -19.31 3.57 -0.65
N LYS A 7 -19.20 3.14 -1.90
CA LYS A 7 -20.17 2.28 -2.54
C LYS A 7 -20.02 0.84 -2.06
N VAL A 8 -21.06 0.04 -2.24
CA VAL A 8 -20.98 -1.39 -1.95
C VAL A 8 -19.85 -2.01 -2.75
N GLY A 9 -18.92 -2.68 -2.07
CA GLY A 9 -17.75 -3.30 -2.68
C GLY A 9 -16.55 -2.40 -2.84
N ASP A 10 -16.70 -1.10 -2.61
CA ASP A 10 -15.56 -0.18 -2.61
C ASP A 10 -14.79 -0.34 -1.31
N ILE A 11 -13.47 -0.20 -1.40
CA ILE A 11 -12.58 -0.28 -0.27
C ILE A 11 -12.19 1.11 0.19
N MET A 12 -12.08 1.29 1.49
CA MET A 12 -11.55 2.52 2.05
C MET A 12 -10.75 2.17 3.28
N LEU A 13 -9.44 2.14 3.11
CA LEU A 13 -8.51 1.74 4.15
C LEU A 13 -7.93 2.99 4.80
N ILE A 14 -8.02 3.07 6.11
CA ILE A 14 -7.50 4.19 6.89
C ILE A 14 -6.90 3.68 8.21
N GLY A 15 -5.97 4.43 8.74
CA GLY A 15 -5.41 4.19 10.06
C GLY A 15 -4.00 3.64 10.02
N GLU A 16 -3.39 3.60 11.19
CA GLU A 16 -2.01 3.20 11.38
C GLU A 16 -1.93 2.19 12.51
N TYR A 17 -1.22 1.08 12.27
CA TYR A 17 -1.05 -0.01 13.21
C TYR A 17 0.40 -0.44 13.23
N HIS A 18 0.85 -1.01 14.35
CA HIS A 18 2.22 -1.46 14.54
C HIS A 18 2.23 -2.91 14.97
N HIS A 19 3.00 -3.74 14.26
CA HIS A 19 3.22 -5.14 14.59
C HIS A 19 4.65 -5.52 14.24
N ASN A 20 5.17 -6.53 14.92
CA ASN A 20 6.51 -7.05 14.62
C ASN A 20 6.40 -8.15 13.57
N ILE A 21 7.30 -8.10 12.59
CA ILE A 21 7.50 -9.21 11.67
C ILE A 21 8.39 -10.25 12.37
N ASP A 22 8.06 -11.54 12.21
CA ASP A 22 8.85 -12.59 12.84
C ASP A 22 10.02 -13.04 11.92
N GLU A 23 10.84 -13.96 12.44
CA GLU A 23 12.03 -14.43 11.72
C GLU A 23 11.71 -15.17 10.43
N LYS A 24 10.49 -15.69 10.30
CA LYS A 24 10.03 -16.38 9.09
C LYS A 24 9.33 -15.46 8.10
N GLY A 25 9.32 -14.16 8.36
CA GLY A 25 8.69 -13.18 7.48
C GLY A 25 7.18 -13.08 7.64
N ARG A 26 6.64 -13.51 8.77
CA ARG A 26 5.20 -13.48 9.01
C ARG A 26 4.85 -12.22 9.78
N LEU A 27 3.83 -11.51 9.29
CA LEU A 27 3.36 -10.25 9.86
C LEU A 27 1.84 -10.31 10.03
N ILE A 28 1.36 -9.98 11.23
CA ILE A 28 -0.07 -9.88 11.50
C ILE A 28 -0.61 -8.64 10.80
N ILE A 29 -1.72 -8.81 10.11
CA ILE A 29 -2.49 -7.69 9.55
C ILE A 29 -3.73 -7.51 10.42
N PRO A 30 -4.02 -6.30 10.89
CA PRO A 30 -5.18 -6.05 11.75
C PRO A 30 -6.48 -6.57 11.12
N SER A 31 -7.36 -7.13 11.96
CA SER A 31 -8.62 -7.72 11.50
C SER A 31 -9.47 -6.72 10.71
N LYS A 32 -9.43 -5.45 11.10
CA LYS A 32 -10.11 -4.38 10.40
C LYS A 32 -9.73 -4.32 8.92
N PHE A 33 -8.44 -4.47 8.63
CA PHE A 33 -7.95 -4.45 7.25
C PHE A 33 -8.22 -5.77 6.53
N ARG A 34 -8.13 -6.90 7.26
CA ARG A 34 -8.34 -8.21 6.64
C ARG A 34 -9.73 -8.36 6.05
N GLU A 35 -10.74 -7.82 6.72
CA GLU A 35 -12.11 -7.87 6.23
C GLU A 35 -12.26 -7.16 4.88
N ASP A 36 -11.61 -6.02 4.73
CA ASP A 36 -11.69 -5.23 3.51
C ASP A 36 -10.79 -5.78 2.39
N ILE A 37 -9.63 -6.33 2.74
CA ILE A 37 -8.68 -6.86 1.77
C ILE A 37 -9.18 -8.18 1.17
N GLY A 38 -9.85 -9.02 1.98
CA GLY A 38 -10.31 -10.33 1.53
C GLY A 38 -9.25 -11.40 1.68
N ASN A 39 -9.61 -12.64 1.35
CA ASN A 39 -8.74 -13.79 1.60
C ASN A 39 -7.52 -13.84 0.66
N GLU A 40 -7.65 -13.36 -0.55
CA GLU A 40 -6.59 -13.35 -1.54
C GLU A 40 -6.27 -11.92 -1.95
N PHE A 41 -5.01 -11.59 -1.96
CA PHE A 41 -4.56 -10.22 -2.20
C PHE A 41 -3.15 -10.24 -2.79
N VAL A 42 -2.68 -9.09 -3.25
CA VAL A 42 -1.35 -8.96 -3.86
C VAL A 42 -0.48 -8.04 -3.02
N VAL A 43 0.75 -8.47 -2.77
CA VAL A 43 1.79 -7.64 -2.16
C VAL A 43 2.87 -7.40 -3.20
N THR A 44 3.31 -6.16 -3.32
CA THR A 44 4.34 -5.80 -4.29
C THR A 44 5.19 -4.65 -3.76
N ARG A 45 6.26 -4.32 -4.48
CA ARG A 45 7.05 -3.13 -4.19
C ARG A 45 6.18 -1.89 -4.29
N GLY A 46 6.19 -1.09 -3.24
CA GLY A 46 5.55 0.21 -3.27
C GLY A 46 6.53 1.29 -3.72
N LEU A 47 6.10 2.51 -3.64
CA LEU A 47 6.94 3.67 -3.89
C LEU A 47 7.48 4.19 -2.56
N ASP A 48 8.62 4.88 -2.62
CA ASP A 48 9.30 5.45 -1.44
C ASP A 48 9.84 4.39 -0.47
N GLY A 49 10.02 3.15 -0.95
CA GLY A 49 10.66 2.10 -0.16
C GLY A 49 9.74 1.34 0.79
N CYS A 50 8.45 1.29 0.52
CA CYS A 50 7.49 0.47 1.27
C CYS A 50 6.93 -0.63 0.40
N LEU A 51 6.07 -1.47 0.98
CA LEU A 51 5.29 -2.45 0.24
C LEU A 51 3.85 -1.96 0.10
N PHE A 52 3.25 -2.23 -1.06
CA PHE A 52 1.83 -2.01 -1.28
C PHE A 52 1.09 -3.34 -1.16
N VAL A 53 -0.07 -3.30 -0.53
CA VAL A 53 -0.98 -4.46 -0.45
C VAL A 53 -2.31 -4.05 -1.08
N TYR A 54 -2.74 -4.81 -2.09
CA TYR A 54 -3.98 -4.54 -2.81
C TYR A 54 -4.94 -5.72 -2.68
N ALA A 55 -6.20 -5.44 -2.37
CA ALA A 55 -7.27 -6.41 -2.61
C ALA A 55 -7.32 -6.73 -4.11
N MET A 56 -7.81 -7.91 -4.48
CA MET A 56 -7.79 -8.35 -5.89
C MET A 56 -8.52 -7.36 -6.82
N LYS A 57 -9.62 -6.80 -6.37
CA LYS A 57 -10.36 -5.82 -7.17
C LYS A 57 -9.51 -4.59 -7.49
N GLU A 58 -8.80 -4.08 -6.49
CA GLU A 58 -7.93 -2.92 -6.64
C GLU A 58 -6.69 -3.24 -7.47
N TRP A 59 -6.12 -4.43 -7.27
CA TRP A 59 -5.01 -4.90 -8.08
C TRP A 59 -5.39 -4.97 -9.55
N ASN A 60 -6.55 -5.54 -9.87
CA ASN A 60 -7.03 -5.63 -11.24
C ASN A 60 -7.22 -4.25 -11.87
N ALA A 61 -7.69 -3.28 -11.10
CA ALA A 61 -7.85 -1.90 -11.57
C ALA A 61 -6.49 -1.26 -11.92
N ILE A 62 -5.49 -1.45 -11.07
CA ILE A 62 -4.12 -0.96 -11.32
C ILE A 62 -3.53 -1.63 -12.56
N VAL A 63 -3.64 -2.94 -12.67
CA VAL A 63 -3.12 -3.69 -13.82
C VAL A 63 -3.75 -3.20 -15.11
N SER A 64 -5.05 -2.93 -15.11
CA SER A 64 -5.75 -2.39 -16.28
C SER A 64 -5.17 -1.05 -16.71
N LYS A 65 -4.86 -0.18 -15.76
CA LYS A 65 -4.23 1.11 -16.05
C LYS A 65 -2.82 0.91 -16.62
N LEU A 66 -2.04 0.00 -16.04
CA LEU A 66 -0.68 -0.26 -16.51
C LEU A 66 -0.65 -0.80 -17.94
N ARG A 67 -1.67 -1.57 -18.33
CA ARG A 67 -1.78 -2.09 -19.69
C ARG A 67 -1.97 -1.00 -20.74
N THR A 68 -2.46 0.17 -20.35
CA THR A 68 -2.65 1.30 -21.27
C THR A 68 -1.36 2.07 -21.53
N LEU A 69 -0.31 1.84 -20.74
CA LEU A 69 0.95 2.52 -20.93
C LEU A 69 1.65 2.02 -22.19
N PRO A 70 2.23 2.91 -23.00
CA PRO A 70 2.88 2.50 -24.23
C PRO A 70 4.19 1.75 -23.95
N PHE A 71 4.28 0.49 -24.39
CA PHE A 71 5.48 -0.32 -24.18
C PHE A 71 6.72 0.27 -24.88
N THR A 72 6.53 1.18 -25.83
CA THR A 72 7.61 1.86 -26.53
C THR A 72 8.33 2.90 -25.68
N LYS A 73 7.71 3.31 -24.57
CA LYS A 73 8.33 4.26 -23.63
C LYS A 73 9.17 3.50 -22.62
N LYS A 74 10.42 3.97 -22.45
CA LYS A 74 11.33 3.34 -21.49
C LYS A 74 10.81 3.39 -20.06
N ASP A 75 10.23 4.53 -19.66
CA ASP A 75 9.68 4.68 -18.31
C ASP A 75 8.55 3.70 -18.03
N ALA A 76 7.69 3.49 -19.01
CA ALA A 76 6.60 2.50 -18.88
C ALA A 76 7.17 1.09 -18.67
N ARG A 77 8.19 0.71 -19.46
CA ARG A 77 8.85 -0.59 -19.31
C ARG A 77 9.52 -0.73 -17.94
N THR A 78 10.22 0.31 -17.51
CA THR A 78 10.94 0.31 -16.23
C THR A 78 9.98 0.14 -15.07
N PHE A 79 8.90 0.89 -15.06
CA PHE A 79 7.92 0.80 -13.99
C PHE A 79 7.21 -0.55 -13.99
N ASN A 80 6.78 -1.04 -15.15
CA ASN A 80 6.14 -2.36 -15.25
C ASN A 80 7.05 -3.47 -14.73
N ARG A 81 8.33 -3.45 -15.09
CA ARG A 81 9.29 -4.45 -14.61
C ARG A 81 9.44 -4.39 -13.10
N PHE A 82 9.59 -3.19 -12.56
CA PHE A 82 9.76 -2.96 -11.13
C PHE A 82 8.55 -3.46 -10.33
N PHE A 83 7.38 -3.08 -10.77
CA PHE A 83 6.13 -3.28 -10.02
C PHE A 83 5.58 -4.69 -10.18
N MET A 84 5.53 -5.18 -11.42
CA MET A 84 4.91 -6.47 -11.72
C MET A 84 5.80 -7.65 -11.34
N SER A 85 7.12 -7.53 -11.51
CA SER A 85 8.02 -8.65 -11.25
C SER A 85 8.11 -9.03 -9.78
N SER A 86 7.83 -8.10 -8.88
CA SER A 86 7.88 -8.34 -7.44
C SER A 86 6.54 -8.74 -6.84
N ALA A 87 5.47 -8.66 -7.62
CA ALA A 87 4.12 -8.93 -7.11
C ALA A 87 3.95 -10.41 -6.77
N SER A 88 3.35 -10.65 -5.61
CA SER A 88 3.02 -12.00 -5.14
C SER A 88 1.59 -12.03 -4.66
N THR A 89 0.86 -13.06 -5.09
CA THR A 89 -0.48 -13.31 -4.58
C THR A 89 -0.36 -14.10 -3.28
N LEU A 90 -0.94 -13.59 -2.21
CA LEU A 90 -0.84 -14.19 -0.89
C LEU A 90 -2.23 -14.41 -0.29
N GLU A 91 -2.26 -15.21 0.77
CA GLU A 91 -3.44 -15.44 1.59
C GLU A 91 -3.07 -15.28 3.05
N PHE A 92 -4.06 -14.98 3.89
CA PHE A 92 -3.84 -14.95 5.34
C PHE A 92 -3.79 -16.37 5.88
N ASP A 93 -2.93 -16.59 6.88
CA ASP A 93 -2.97 -17.82 7.65
C ASP A 93 -4.10 -17.77 8.69
N LYS A 94 -4.27 -18.85 9.46
CA LYS A 94 -5.33 -18.95 10.45
C LYS A 94 -5.24 -17.90 11.56
N GLN A 95 -4.06 -17.32 11.74
CA GLN A 95 -3.81 -16.30 12.77
C GLN A 95 -3.88 -14.89 12.22
N GLY A 96 -4.25 -14.73 10.95
CA GLY A 96 -4.34 -13.43 10.32
C GLY A 96 -3.00 -12.83 9.91
N ARG A 97 -1.99 -13.68 9.73
CA ARG A 97 -0.66 -13.25 9.31
C ARG A 97 -0.47 -13.47 7.82
N ILE A 98 0.34 -12.62 7.22
CA ILE A 98 0.84 -12.83 5.85
C ILE A 98 2.31 -13.28 5.94
N ASN A 99 2.74 -14.09 4.99
CA ASN A 99 4.13 -14.51 4.89
C ASN A 99 4.77 -13.75 3.73
N ILE A 100 5.49 -12.69 4.07
CA ILE A 100 6.06 -11.79 3.07
C ILE A 100 7.31 -12.45 2.46
N PRO A 101 7.40 -12.52 1.11
CA PRO A 101 8.60 -13.02 0.45
C PRO A 101 9.85 -12.24 0.85
N SER A 102 10.97 -12.96 0.97
CA SER A 102 12.22 -12.37 1.44
C SER A 102 12.71 -11.22 0.57
N SER A 103 12.48 -11.27 -0.74
CA SER A 103 12.86 -10.18 -1.65
C SER A 103 12.12 -8.89 -1.33
N LEU A 104 10.87 -8.98 -0.93
CA LEU A 104 10.07 -7.81 -0.53
C LEU A 104 10.50 -7.29 0.83
N ILE A 105 10.81 -8.20 1.77
CA ILE A 105 11.35 -7.82 3.08
C ILE A 105 12.63 -7.02 2.89
N ASN A 106 13.52 -7.51 2.02
CA ASN A 106 14.79 -6.84 1.75
C ASN A 106 14.58 -5.48 1.09
N TYR A 107 13.68 -5.41 0.11
CA TYR A 107 13.39 -4.15 -0.57
C TYR A 107 12.91 -3.07 0.39
N ALA A 108 11.98 -3.41 1.27
CA ALA A 108 11.39 -2.47 2.21
C ALA A 108 12.23 -2.28 3.49
N GLY A 109 13.29 -3.06 3.66
CA GLY A 109 14.16 -2.98 4.83
C GLY A 109 13.46 -3.37 6.12
N LEU A 110 12.51 -4.31 6.06
CA LEU A 110 11.78 -4.75 7.24
C LEU A 110 12.69 -5.58 8.12
N GLN A 111 12.80 -5.23 9.39
CA GLN A 111 13.64 -5.96 10.35
C GLN A 111 12.80 -6.54 11.48
N LYS A 112 12.15 -5.73 12.26
CA LYS A 112 11.31 -6.17 13.38
C LYS A 112 10.02 -5.39 13.43
N GLU A 113 10.10 -4.12 13.83
CA GLU A 113 8.90 -3.28 13.92
C GLU A 113 8.44 -2.84 12.55
N CYS A 114 7.19 -3.11 12.24
CA CYS A 114 6.56 -2.69 11.00
C CYS A 114 5.39 -1.76 11.30
N THR A 115 5.20 -0.78 10.44
CA THR A 115 4.04 0.11 10.46
C THR A 115 3.17 -0.23 9.27
N ILE A 116 1.89 -0.50 9.55
CA ILE A 116 0.91 -0.87 8.53
C ILE A 116 -0.12 0.25 8.48
N ILE A 117 -0.23 0.90 7.33
CA ILE A 117 -1.16 2.02 7.18
C ILE A 117 -2.16 1.76 6.06
N GLY A 118 -3.37 2.28 6.27
CA GLY A 118 -4.38 2.32 5.21
C GLY A 118 -4.27 3.63 4.46
N VAL A 119 -4.16 3.56 3.13
CA VAL A 119 -4.01 4.72 2.26
C VAL A 119 -5.09 4.65 1.18
N ASN A 120 -6.33 4.70 1.62
CA ASN A 120 -7.52 4.70 0.77
C ASN A 120 -7.75 3.36 0.05
N ASP A 121 -7.10 3.12 -1.08
CA ASP A 121 -7.32 1.93 -1.92
C ASP A 121 -6.30 0.81 -1.69
N ARG A 122 -5.36 1.00 -0.77
CA ARG A 122 -4.31 0.02 -0.49
C ARG A 122 -3.81 0.11 0.94
N LEU A 123 -3.11 -0.92 1.37
CA LEU A 123 -2.26 -0.83 2.55
C LEU A 123 -0.83 -0.54 2.13
N GLU A 124 -0.09 0.08 3.03
CA GLU A 124 1.36 0.17 2.91
C GLU A 124 2.00 -0.47 4.14
N ILE A 125 3.06 -1.21 3.91
CA ILE A 125 3.86 -1.82 4.98
C ILE A 125 5.24 -1.17 4.96
N TRP A 126 5.62 -0.61 6.09
CA TRP A 126 6.85 0.15 6.25
C TRP A 126 7.70 -0.41 7.38
N ALA A 127 9.01 -0.32 7.25
CA ALA A 127 9.88 -0.35 8.44
C ALA A 127 9.52 0.86 9.28
N THR A 128 9.24 0.67 10.55
CA THR A 128 8.73 1.74 11.42
C THR A 128 9.63 2.98 11.44
N ASP A 129 10.94 2.78 11.56
CA ASP A 129 11.89 3.91 11.59
C ASP A 129 11.83 4.71 10.29
N LYS A 130 11.72 4.02 9.16
CA LYS A 130 11.64 4.66 7.85
C LYS A 130 10.36 5.48 7.72
N PHE A 131 9.24 4.94 8.16
CA PHE A 131 7.96 5.65 8.14
C PHE A 131 7.99 6.89 9.02
N ASN A 132 8.51 6.76 10.23
CA ASN A 132 8.61 7.88 11.17
C ASN A 132 9.47 9.00 10.59
N SER A 133 10.60 8.66 9.97
CA SER A 133 11.47 9.65 9.33
C SER A 133 10.77 10.34 8.17
N LEU A 134 10.04 9.59 7.36
CA LEU A 134 9.30 10.16 6.23
C LEU A 134 8.27 11.19 6.70
N ILE A 135 7.49 10.84 7.71
CA ILE A 135 6.47 11.75 8.26
C ILE A 135 7.12 12.98 8.87
N GLU A 136 8.15 12.80 9.67
CA GLU A 136 8.85 13.89 10.33
C GLU A 136 9.48 14.86 9.33
N ASP A 137 10.14 14.31 8.31
CA ASP A 137 10.82 15.12 7.29
C ASP A 137 9.84 15.96 6.45
N ASN A 138 8.61 15.51 6.31
CA ASN A 138 7.60 16.18 5.48
C ASN A 138 6.59 16.98 6.27
N LEU A 139 6.59 16.88 7.59
CA LEU A 139 5.53 17.47 8.40
C LEU A 139 5.44 19.00 8.27
N SER A 140 6.57 19.68 8.23
CA SER A 140 6.60 21.14 8.12
C SER A 140 6.13 21.65 6.75
N ALA A 141 6.23 20.82 5.72
CA ALA A 141 5.88 21.20 4.34
C ALA A 141 4.47 20.74 3.96
N ILE A 142 3.76 20.03 4.83
CA ILE A 142 2.53 19.35 4.43
C ILE A 142 1.42 20.33 3.99
N SER A 143 1.36 21.50 4.59
CA SER A 143 0.38 22.52 4.19
C SER A 143 0.64 23.02 2.78
N ASP A 144 1.91 23.24 2.43
CA ASP A 144 2.27 23.68 1.08
C ASP A 144 2.00 22.58 0.06
N VAL A 145 2.28 21.31 0.42
CA VAL A 145 1.97 20.16 -0.42
C VAL A 145 0.47 20.12 -0.70
N ALA A 146 -0.35 20.28 0.31
CA ALA A 146 -1.80 20.27 0.16
C ALA A 146 -2.29 21.40 -0.74
N GLU A 147 -1.77 22.61 -0.56
CA GLU A 147 -2.14 23.74 -1.40
C GLU A 147 -1.79 23.49 -2.87
N ASN A 148 -0.61 22.96 -3.13
CA ASN A 148 -0.17 22.65 -4.49
C ASN A 148 -1.06 21.60 -5.15
N LEU A 149 -1.46 20.57 -4.39
CA LEU A 149 -2.31 19.51 -4.92
C LEU A 149 -3.72 19.99 -5.24
N PHE A 150 -4.27 20.88 -4.42
CA PHE A 150 -5.64 21.35 -4.58
C PHE A 150 -5.74 22.70 -5.31
N GLU A 151 -4.65 23.21 -5.85
CA GLU A 151 -4.67 24.40 -6.65
C GLU A 151 -5.59 24.23 -7.86
N GLY A 152 -6.53 25.16 -8.02
CA GLY A 152 -7.50 25.10 -9.10
C GLY A 152 -8.70 24.19 -8.85
N TYR A 153 -8.74 23.47 -7.72
CA TYR A 153 -9.90 22.66 -7.34
C TYR A 153 -10.81 23.45 -6.40
N ASP A 154 -12.11 23.29 -6.61
CA ASP A 154 -13.12 23.84 -5.71
C ASP A 154 -13.50 22.74 -4.71
N ILE A 155 -12.79 22.70 -3.58
CA ILE A 155 -13.01 21.70 -2.55
C ILE A 155 -14.16 22.04 -1.60
N ASP A 156 -14.71 23.25 -1.73
CA ASP A 156 -15.87 23.67 -0.93
C ASP A 156 -17.20 23.43 -1.66
N ALA A 157 -17.14 22.97 -2.88
CA ALA A 157 -18.33 22.74 -3.69
C ALA A 157 -19.17 21.55 -3.22
#